data_01cc482267373b4582ce949bce7a1743
#
_entry.id   01cc482267373b4582ce949bce7a1743
#
_cell.length_a   1.000
_cell.length_b   1.000
_cell.length_c   1.000
_cell.angle_alpha   90.00
_cell.angle_beta   90.00
_cell.angle_gamma   90.00
#
_symmetry.space_group_name_H-M   'P 1'
#
loop_
_entity.id
_entity.type
_entity.pdbx_description
1 polymer ?
#
loop_
_entity_poly.entity_id
_entity_poly.type
_entity_poly.pdbx_seq_one_letter_code
_entity_poly.pdbx_strand_id
1 'polypeptide(L)'
;MTDVAAASLALREVSPGAIVILEPYGGHQFPNGVVADTEVELPVVARRWWNPNCSVVRFEQERVAQFLSRTEFPKLPMQPEACVGWGPGLTPAGDDVILGMLITFHALGEKILSKDLYAICRKDATTAYSFELLTYASRGQVARPVLHLMETLAGFGDLDRAIYSLSNFGATSGGYVMEGVRLALNTAFKSEPV
;
A
#
# COMPACT_ATOMS: atom_id res chain seq x y z
N MET A 1 -8.99 2.27 11.85
CA MET A 1 -10.21 1.51 11.59
C MET A 1 -11.32 2.28 12.25
N THR A 2 -12.14 2.98 11.46
CA THR A 2 -13.45 3.41 11.93
C THR A 2 -14.17 2.18 12.45
N ASP A 3 -14.85 2.32 13.54
CA ASP A 3 -15.64 1.22 14.08
C ASP A 3 -16.68 0.80 13.03
N VAL A 4 -16.42 -0.29 12.34
CA VAL A 4 -17.23 -0.78 11.21
C VAL A 4 -18.68 -1.01 11.65
N ALA A 5 -18.90 -1.22 12.94
CA ALA A 5 -20.24 -1.38 13.51
C ALA A 5 -21.08 -0.07 13.50
N ALA A 6 -20.46 1.08 13.75
CA ALA A 6 -21.15 2.37 13.67
C ALA A 6 -21.43 2.78 12.21
N ALA A 7 -20.50 2.51 11.30
CA ALA A 7 -20.69 2.74 9.88
C ALA A 7 -21.79 1.82 9.30
N SER A 8 -21.91 0.57 9.76
CA SER A 8 -22.92 -0.38 9.28
C SER A 8 -24.35 -0.01 9.66
N LEU A 9 -24.57 0.72 10.75
CA LEU A 9 -25.91 1.20 11.15
C LEU A 9 -26.40 2.34 10.27
N ALA A 10 -25.52 3.26 9.90
CA ALA A 10 -25.85 4.36 9.00
C ALA A 10 -26.01 3.91 7.54
N LEU A 11 -25.26 2.90 7.10
CA LEU A 11 -25.35 2.32 5.77
C LEU A 11 -26.69 1.58 5.49
N ARG A 12 -27.51 1.32 6.51
CA ARG A 12 -28.85 0.72 6.31
C ARG A 12 -29.83 1.64 5.57
N GLU A 13 -29.58 2.94 5.59
CA GLU A 13 -30.42 3.95 4.93
C GLU A 13 -29.90 4.29 3.52
N VAL A 14 -28.77 3.72 3.12
CA VAL A 14 -28.13 3.97 1.82
C VAL A 14 -28.59 2.90 0.83
N SER A 15 -28.99 3.31 -0.35
CA SER A 15 -29.41 2.40 -1.41
C SER A 15 -28.31 1.43 -1.79
N PRO A 16 -28.62 0.15 -2.11
CA PRO A 16 -27.61 -0.80 -2.57
C PRO A 16 -26.86 -0.26 -3.80
N GLY A 17 -25.54 -0.23 -3.73
CA GLY A 17 -24.67 0.30 -4.79
C GLY A 17 -24.30 1.77 -4.63
N ALA A 18 -24.88 2.50 -3.70
CA ALA A 18 -24.45 3.85 -3.37
C ALA A 18 -23.06 3.82 -2.72
N ILE A 19 -22.24 4.80 -3.07
CA ILE A 19 -20.89 4.98 -2.55
C ILE A 19 -20.92 6.11 -1.52
N VAL A 20 -20.49 5.89 -0.30
CA VAL A 20 -20.43 6.92 0.77
C VAL A 20 -18.99 7.38 0.94
N ILE A 21 -18.68 8.66 0.74
CA ILE A 21 -17.39 9.23 1.10
C ILE A 21 -17.46 9.70 2.55
N LEU A 22 -16.67 9.09 3.40
CA LEU A 22 -16.45 9.56 4.76
C LEU A 22 -15.28 10.55 4.72
N GLU A 23 -15.58 11.83 4.80
CA GLU A 23 -14.56 12.85 4.99
C GLU A 23 -14.27 12.97 6.50
N PRO A 24 -13.05 12.69 6.94
CA PRO A 24 -12.66 13.00 8.31
C PRO A 24 -12.43 14.51 8.44
N TYR A 25 -12.53 15.00 9.63
CA TYR A 25 -12.21 16.36 10.02
C TYR A 25 -10.89 16.81 9.36
N GLY A 26 -10.96 17.80 8.47
CA GLY A 26 -9.79 18.34 7.79
C GLY A 26 -9.63 18.02 6.31
N GLY A 27 -10.62 17.40 5.66
CA GLY A 27 -10.63 17.30 4.18
C GLY A 27 -9.69 16.25 3.60
N HIS A 28 -9.32 15.22 4.36
CA HIS A 28 -8.58 14.08 3.85
C HIS A 28 -9.54 13.01 3.33
N GLN A 29 -9.56 12.79 2.01
CA GLN A 29 -10.25 11.67 1.40
C GLN A 29 -9.47 10.37 1.70
N PHE A 30 -10.15 9.36 2.22
CA PHE A 30 -9.58 8.03 2.37
C PHE A 30 -9.78 7.22 1.09
N PRO A 31 -8.76 6.48 0.61
CA PRO A 31 -8.86 5.67 -0.60
C PRO A 31 -9.89 4.54 -0.51
N ASN A 32 -10.35 4.19 0.69
CA ASN A 32 -11.38 3.17 0.94
C ASN A 32 -12.69 3.80 1.46
N GLY A 33 -12.98 5.02 1.04
CA GLY A 33 -14.26 5.67 1.35
C GLY A 33 -15.40 4.99 0.60
N VAL A 34 -16.52 4.87 1.27
CA VAL A 34 -17.81 4.56 0.64
C VAL A 34 -18.42 5.92 0.27
N VAL A 35 -18.81 6.13 -0.98
CA VAL A 35 -19.44 7.38 -1.44
C VAL A 35 -20.95 7.18 -1.49
N ALA A 36 -21.73 8.00 -0.80
CA ALA A 36 -23.18 8.03 -0.97
C ALA A 36 -23.56 9.12 -1.98
N ASP A 37 -24.55 8.84 -2.79
CA ASP A 37 -25.22 9.80 -3.65
C ASP A 37 -26.19 10.72 -2.89
N THR A 38 -26.34 10.49 -1.57
CA THR A 38 -27.13 11.29 -0.66
C THR A 38 -26.30 11.72 0.56
N GLU A 39 -26.58 12.91 1.07
CA GLU A 39 -25.98 13.40 2.29
C GLU A 39 -26.38 12.51 3.47
N VAL A 40 -25.39 11.84 4.09
CA VAL A 40 -25.61 10.96 5.24
C VAL A 40 -24.90 11.54 6.44
N GLU A 41 -25.63 12.01 7.44
CA GLU A 41 -25.05 12.35 8.74
C GLU A 41 -24.73 11.06 9.51
N LEU A 42 -23.43 10.75 9.60
CA LEU A 42 -22.96 9.66 10.43
C LEU A 42 -22.54 10.22 11.79
N PRO A 43 -23.20 9.86 12.89
CA PRO A 43 -22.73 10.20 14.22
C PRO A 43 -21.52 9.33 14.59
N VAL A 44 -20.43 9.49 13.85
CA VAL A 44 -19.20 8.69 14.06
C VAL A 44 -18.27 9.45 14.99
N VAL A 45 -18.20 8.99 16.23
CA VAL A 45 -17.08 9.34 17.10
C VAL A 45 -15.94 8.37 16.83
N ALA A 46 -14.97 8.79 16.03
CA ALA A 46 -13.79 7.97 15.79
C ALA A 46 -12.99 7.85 17.08
N ARG A 47 -12.95 6.64 17.66
CA ARG A 47 -12.17 6.34 18.87
C ARG A 47 -10.68 6.14 18.57
N ARG A 48 -10.34 5.79 17.32
CA ARG A 48 -8.96 5.62 16.85
C ARG A 48 -8.89 6.08 15.40
N TRP A 49 -7.89 6.91 15.12
CA TRP A 49 -7.54 7.29 13.76
C TRP A 49 -6.40 6.40 13.28
N TRP A 50 -6.56 5.83 12.11
CA TRP A 50 -5.46 5.15 11.44
C TRP A 50 -4.64 6.17 10.66
N ASN A 51 -3.32 6.16 10.87
CA ASN A 51 -2.39 6.95 10.09
C ASN A 51 -1.81 6.08 8.97
N PRO A 52 -2.09 6.37 7.68
CA PRO A 52 -1.54 5.63 6.54
C PRO A 52 -0.09 5.98 6.23
N ASN A 53 0.46 7.02 6.86
CA ASN A 53 1.76 7.56 6.49
C ASN A 53 2.90 6.66 6.97
N CYS A 54 3.76 6.27 6.04
CA CYS A 54 5.03 5.65 6.31
C CYS A 54 6.08 6.74 6.60
N SER A 55 6.79 6.62 7.69
CA SER A 55 7.91 7.51 8.00
C SER A 55 9.15 7.06 7.23
N VAL A 56 10.06 8.01 6.96
CA VAL A 56 11.42 7.67 6.55
C VAL A 56 12.13 7.04 7.74
N VAL A 57 12.66 5.84 7.55
CA VAL A 57 13.26 5.01 8.59
C VAL A 57 14.54 4.34 8.09
N ARG A 58 15.38 3.93 9.02
CA ARG A 58 16.50 3.06 8.72
C ARG A 58 16.06 1.61 8.90
N PHE A 59 16.19 0.78 7.87
CA PHE A 59 15.94 -0.65 7.99
C PHE A 59 17.11 -1.35 8.67
N GLU A 60 16.79 -2.32 9.52
CA GLU A 60 17.77 -3.18 10.16
C GLU A 60 18.24 -4.26 9.19
N GLN A 61 19.56 -4.34 8.94
CA GLN A 61 20.14 -5.29 7.99
C GLN A 61 19.74 -6.74 8.27
N GLU A 62 19.70 -7.13 9.54
CA GLU A 62 19.29 -8.47 9.94
C GLU A 62 17.83 -8.75 9.56
N ARG A 63 16.91 -7.79 9.78
CA ARG A 63 15.50 -7.91 9.41
C ARG A 63 15.31 -8.00 7.89
N VAL A 64 16.05 -7.19 7.15
CA VAL A 64 16.07 -7.24 5.69
C VAL A 64 16.55 -8.61 5.20
N ALA A 65 17.68 -9.12 5.74
CA ALA A 65 18.19 -10.43 5.39
C ALA A 65 17.20 -11.57 5.73
N GLN A 66 16.55 -11.51 6.89
CA GLN A 66 15.51 -12.45 7.28
C GLN A 66 14.31 -12.40 6.33
N PHE A 67 13.82 -11.21 5.97
CA PHE A 67 12.73 -11.04 5.01
C PHE A 67 13.09 -11.67 3.65
N LEU A 68 14.26 -11.35 3.12
CA LEU A 68 14.72 -11.84 1.82
C LEU A 68 14.92 -13.37 1.79
N SER A 69 15.28 -13.99 2.93
CA SER A 69 15.52 -15.43 3.02
C SER A 69 14.28 -16.27 3.29
N ARG A 70 13.24 -15.70 3.89
CA ARG A 70 12.04 -16.43 4.34
C ARG A 70 10.84 -16.33 3.41
N THR A 71 10.88 -15.41 2.46
CA THR A 71 9.73 -15.12 1.61
C THR A 71 9.93 -15.72 0.23
N GLU A 72 8.95 -16.53 -0.20
CA GLU A 72 8.82 -16.91 -1.59
C GLU A 72 8.14 -15.75 -2.34
N PHE A 73 8.81 -15.28 -3.38
CA PHE A 73 8.34 -14.14 -4.16
C PHE A 73 7.80 -14.60 -5.51
N PRO A 74 6.66 -14.06 -5.96
CA PRO A 74 6.14 -14.35 -7.29
C PRO A 74 7.11 -13.82 -8.36
N LYS A 75 7.27 -14.59 -9.45
CA LYS A 75 8.13 -14.17 -10.56
C LYS A 75 7.38 -13.21 -11.48
N LEU A 76 8.05 -12.12 -11.84
CA LEU A 76 7.58 -11.21 -12.88
C LEU A 76 8.01 -11.70 -14.25
N PRO A 77 7.14 -11.60 -15.27
CA PRO A 77 7.50 -11.98 -16.65
C PRO A 77 8.34 -10.91 -17.36
N MET A 78 8.47 -9.71 -16.77
CA MET A 78 9.12 -8.56 -17.36
C MET A 78 9.78 -7.68 -16.30
N GLN A 79 10.49 -6.64 -16.73
CA GLN A 79 11.08 -5.67 -15.81
C GLN A 79 9.99 -4.85 -15.10
N PRO A 80 10.22 -4.43 -13.84
CA PRO A 80 9.21 -3.70 -13.05
C PRO A 80 8.65 -2.47 -13.76
N GLU A 81 9.50 -1.75 -14.48
CA GLU A 81 9.14 -0.52 -15.20
C GLU A 81 8.13 -0.77 -16.32
N ALA A 82 8.06 -2.00 -16.82
CA ALA A 82 7.11 -2.40 -17.87
C ALA A 82 5.85 -3.07 -17.28
N CYS A 83 5.75 -3.20 -15.96
CA CYS A 83 4.67 -3.95 -15.32
C CYS A 83 3.39 -3.15 -15.07
N VAL A 84 3.38 -1.82 -15.26
CA VAL A 84 2.19 -0.99 -14.97
C VAL A 84 0.97 -1.54 -15.71
N GLY A 85 -0.09 -1.85 -14.95
CA GLY A 85 -1.33 -2.44 -15.49
C GLY A 85 -1.24 -3.92 -15.85
N TRP A 86 -0.11 -4.60 -15.60
CA TRP A 86 0.01 -6.01 -15.89
C TRP A 86 -0.71 -6.88 -14.86
N GLY A 87 -1.58 -7.75 -15.35
CA GLY A 87 -2.37 -8.69 -14.56
C GLY A 87 -3.85 -8.35 -14.51
N PRO A 88 -4.69 -9.30 -14.12
CA PRO A 88 -6.14 -9.08 -14.02
C PRO A 88 -6.52 -8.37 -12.71
N GLY A 89 -7.74 -7.81 -12.66
CA GLY A 89 -8.37 -7.30 -11.46
C GLY A 89 -8.30 -5.78 -11.30
N LEU A 90 -8.77 -5.30 -10.16
CA LEU A 90 -8.78 -3.87 -9.81
C LEU A 90 -7.40 -3.32 -9.47
N THR A 91 -6.56 -4.17 -8.88
CA THR A 91 -5.14 -3.92 -8.61
C THR A 91 -4.34 -4.94 -9.40
N PRO A 92 -3.95 -4.63 -10.65
CA PRO A 92 -3.10 -5.51 -11.44
C PRO A 92 -1.81 -5.87 -10.68
N ALA A 93 -1.35 -7.10 -10.86
CA ALA A 93 -0.19 -7.61 -10.12
C ALA A 93 1.07 -6.76 -10.31
N GLY A 94 1.27 -6.20 -11.51
CA GLY A 94 2.37 -5.27 -11.78
C GLY A 94 2.30 -3.99 -10.96
N ASP A 95 1.10 -3.46 -10.77
CA ASP A 95 0.90 -2.27 -9.95
C ASP A 95 1.15 -2.55 -8.47
N ASP A 96 0.79 -3.73 -7.98
CA ASP A 96 1.11 -4.16 -6.62
C ASP A 96 2.63 -4.21 -6.40
N VAL A 97 3.40 -4.67 -7.40
CA VAL A 97 4.88 -4.62 -7.36
C VAL A 97 5.38 -3.18 -7.31
N ILE A 98 4.88 -2.32 -8.21
CA ILE A 98 5.28 -0.91 -8.24
C ILE A 98 4.93 -0.23 -6.90
N LEU A 99 3.77 -0.52 -6.31
CA LEU A 99 3.37 -0.02 -4.99
C LEU A 99 4.40 -0.43 -3.92
N GLY A 100 4.79 -1.70 -3.90
CA GLY A 100 5.82 -2.20 -2.97
C GLY A 100 7.17 -1.50 -3.14
N MET A 101 7.58 -1.24 -4.38
CA MET A 101 8.81 -0.49 -4.67
C MET A 101 8.70 0.97 -4.20
N LEU A 102 7.62 1.66 -4.56
CA LEU A 102 7.40 3.08 -4.20
C LEU A 102 7.46 3.29 -2.69
N ILE A 103 6.74 2.46 -1.92
CA ILE A 103 6.73 2.61 -0.47
C ILE A 103 8.08 2.30 0.17
N THR A 104 8.82 1.33 -0.38
CA THR A 104 10.16 1.00 0.12
C THR A 104 11.15 2.12 -0.15
N PHE A 105 11.18 2.69 -1.36
CA PHE A 105 12.00 3.86 -1.67
C PHE A 105 11.62 5.06 -0.81
N HIS A 106 10.32 5.28 -0.58
CA HIS A 106 9.86 6.34 0.32
C HIS A 106 10.38 6.12 1.75
N ALA A 107 10.25 4.90 2.29
CA ALA A 107 10.70 4.55 3.63
C ALA A 107 12.22 4.69 3.80
N LEU A 108 13.00 4.39 2.76
CA LEU A 108 14.45 4.57 2.73
C LEU A 108 14.88 6.04 2.51
N GLY A 109 13.95 6.93 2.18
CA GLY A 109 14.26 8.33 1.83
C GLY A 109 14.82 8.52 0.42
N GLU A 110 14.73 7.50 -0.44
CA GLU A 110 15.20 7.48 -1.83
C GLU A 110 14.24 8.24 -2.76
N LYS A 111 14.19 9.57 -2.59
CA LYS A 111 13.22 10.44 -3.27
C LYS A 111 13.35 10.45 -4.78
N ILE A 112 14.56 10.33 -5.30
CA ILE A 112 14.82 10.32 -6.77
C ILE A 112 14.25 9.04 -7.35
N LEU A 113 14.63 7.87 -6.82
CA LEU A 113 14.13 6.57 -7.27
C LEU A 113 12.61 6.48 -7.18
N SER A 114 12.02 6.97 -6.08
CA SER A 114 10.56 7.01 -5.92
C SER A 114 9.89 7.89 -6.98
N LYS A 115 10.44 9.07 -7.27
CA LYS A 115 9.91 10.01 -8.28
C LYS A 115 10.01 9.44 -9.68
N ASP A 116 11.15 8.87 -10.05
CA ASP A 116 11.40 8.31 -11.38
C ASP A 116 10.49 7.11 -11.64
N LEU A 117 10.34 6.22 -10.62
CA LEU A 117 9.42 5.10 -10.70
C LEU A 117 7.96 5.55 -10.81
N TYR A 118 7.55 6.57 -10.05
CA TYR A 118 6.18 7.09 -10.15
C TYR A 118 5.91 7.76 -11.51
N ALA A 119 6.92 8.37 -12.13
CA ALA A 119 6.77 9.03 -13.42
C ALA A 119 6.34 8.09 -14.57
N ILE A 120 6.61 6.79 -14.45
CA ILE A 120 6.14 5.78 -15.41
C ILE A 120 4.70 5.32 -15.17
N CYS A 121 4.13 5.61 -13.99
CA CYS A 121 2.76 5.24 -13.66
C CYS A 121 1.79 6.16 -14.41
N ARG A 122 1.18 5.63 -15.47
CA ARG A 122 0.24 6.38 -16.30
C ARG A 122 -1.19 5.95 -15.97
N LYS A 123 -2.08 6.95 -15.86
CA LYS A 123 -3.50 6.72 -15.55
C LYS A 123 -4.22 5.88 -16.62
N ASP A 124 -3.76 5.96 -17.86
CA ASP A 124 -4.32 5.20 -18.99
C ASP A 124 -3.72 3.79 -19.15
N ALA A 125 -2.67 3.47 -18.39
CA ALA A 125 -2.01 2.16 -18.43
C ALA A 125 -2.55 1.18 -17.38
N THR A 126 -3.35 1.64 -16.43
CA THR A 126 -3.90 0.81 -15.35
C THR A 126 -5.33 1.21 -14.99
N THR A 127 -5.91 0.55 -13.98
CA THR A 127 -7.24 0.90 -13.48
C THR A 127 -7.19 2.23 -12.72
N ALA A 128 -8.31 2.98 -12.72
CA ALA A 128 -8.40 4.22 -11.95
C ALA A 128 -8.14 4.00 -10.46
N TYR A 129 -8.63 2.89 -9.90
CA TYR A 129 -8.42 2.54 -8.50
C TYR A 129 -6.94 2.27 -8.19
N SER A 130 -6.27 1.47 -9.04
CA SER A 130 -4.85 1.14 -8.85
C SER A 130 -3.98 2.39 -9.01
N PHE A 131 -4.27 3.25 -9.98
CA PHE A 131 -3.55 4.51 -10.16
C PHE A 131 -3.61 5.40 -8.91
N GLU A 132 -4.76 5.49 -8.25
CA GLU A 132 -4.89 6.22 -6.99
C GLU A 132 -4.03 5.60 -5.88
N LEU A 133 -4.00 4.25 -5.77
CA LEU A 133 -3.14 3.58 -4.80
C LEU A 133 -1.65 3.87 -5.04
N LEU A 134 -1.20 3.84 -6.30
CA LEU A 134 0.17 4.21 -6.68
C LEU A 134 0.49 5.67 -6.33
N THR A 135 -0.48 6.57 -6.55
CA THR A 135 -0.37 7.98 -6.17
C THR A 135 -0.20 8.14 -4.67
N TYR A 136 -0.97 7.43 -3.86
CA TYR A 136 -0.81 7.45 -2.40
C TYR A 136 0.52 6.83 -1.96
N ALA A 137 0.92 5.69 -2.54
CA ALA A 137 2.19 5.05 -2.23
C ALA A 137 3.39 5.94 -2.52
N SER A 138 3.37 6.71 -3.63
CA SER A 138 4.42 7.69 -3.96
C SER A 138 4.57 8.80 -2.90
N ARG A 139 3.51 9.03 -2.11
CA ARG A 139 3.48 10.00 -1.00
C ARG A 139 3.75 9.34 0.35
N GLY A 140 4.08 8.05 0.36
CA GLY A 140 4.30 7.29 1.59
C GLY A 140 3.03 6.82 2.29
N GLN A 141 1.90 6.76 1.59
CA GLN A 141 0.61 6.38 2.16
C GLN A 141 0.18 5.01 1.65
N VAL A 142 0.02 4.04 2.55
CA VAL A 142 -0.30 2.65 2.19
C VAL A 142 -1.24 1.99 3.18
N ALA A 143 -1.77 0.82 2.81
CA ALA A 143 -2.60 -0.01 3.67
C ALA A 143 -1.82 -0.52 4.89
N ARG A 144 -2.55 -0.79 5.99
CA ARG A 144 -1.94 -1.20 7.27
C ARG A 144 -1.01 -2.42 7.19
N PRO A 145 -1.31 -3.49 6.43
CA PRO A 145 -0.39 -4.63 6.31
C PRO A 145 0.96 -4.25 5.68
N VAL A 146 0.95 -3.34 4.70
CA VAL A 146 2.16 -2.85 4.04
C VAL A 146 2.97 -1.97 4.99
N LEU A 147 2.30 -1.04 5.68
CA LEU A 147 2.93 -0.19 6.70
C LEU A 147 3.57 -1.03 7.81
N HIS A 148 2.87 -2.07 8.27
CA HIS A 148 3.39 -2.98 9.29
C HIS A 148 4.68 -3.70 8.86
N LEU A 149 4.79 -4.09 7.58
CA LEU A 149 6.04 -4.65 7.05
C LEU A 149 7.17 -3.60 7.10
N MET A 150 6.92 -2.36 6.69
CA MET A 150 7.93 -1.29 6.75
C MET A 150 8.40 -1.02 8.20
N GLU A 151 7.46 -0.93 9.15
CA GLU A 151 7.74 -0.80 10.59
C GLU A 151 8.60 -1.96 11.08
N THR A 152 8.29 -3.18 10.64
CA THR A 152 9.01 -4.39 11.10
C THR A 152 10.40 -4.49 10.51
N LEU A 153 10.61 -4.09 9.26
CA LEU A 153 11.94 -3.98 8.66
C LEU A 153 12.81 -2.93 9.36
N ALA A 154 12.19 -1.92 9.98
CA ALA A 154 12.85 -0.92 10.81
C ALA A 154 13.05 -1.36 12.28
N GLY A 155 12.81 -2.64 12.61
CA GLY A 155 13.02 -3.20 13.93
C GLY A 155 11.79 -3.21 14.86
N PHE A 156 10.61 -2.77 14.40
CA PHE A 156 9.41 -2.67 15.22
C PHE A 156 8.44 -3.82 14.96
N GLY A 157 8.30 -4.73 15.91
CA GLY A 157 7.33 -5.81 15.85
C GLY A 157 7.88 -7.15 15.35
N ASP A 158 6.96 -8.03 14.97
CA ASP A 158 7.24 -9.41 14.57
C ASP A 158 7.20 -9.56 13.05
N LEU A 159 8.31 -9.99 12.45
CA LEU A 159 8.47 -10.10 11.00
C LEU A 159 7.59 -11.21 10.41
N ASP A 160 7.50 -12.36 11.08
CA ASP A 160 6.70 -13.48 10.58
C ASP A 160 5.22 -13.10 10.55
N ARG A 161 4.75 -12.38 11.57
CA ARG A 161 3.39 -11.84 11.62
C ARG A 161 3.14 -10.79 10.55
N ALA A 162 4.10 -9.92 10.27
CA ALA A 162 3.98 -8.91 9.22
C ALA A 162 3.90 -9.56 7.83
N ILE A 163 4.80 -10.52 7.54
CA ILE A 163 4.78 -11.31 6.30
C ILE A 163 3.45 -12.06 6.16
N TYR A 164 3.00 -12.76 7.20
CA TYR A 164 1.74 -13.48 7.19
C TYR A 164 0.54 -12.54 6.94
N SER A 165 0.51 -11.40 7.62
CA SER A 165 -0.56 -10.41 7.44
C SER A 165 -0.61 -9.87 6.01
N LEU A 166 0.56 -9.60 5.41
CA LEU A 166 0.63 -9.08 4.06
C LEU A 166 0.36 -10.17 3.01
N SER A 167 0.83 -11.42 3.21
CA SER A 167 0.54 -12.53 2.29
C SER A 167 -0.95 -12.85 2.19
N ASN A 168 -1.74 -12.54 3.23
CA ASN A 168 -3.19 -12.68 3.23
C ASN A 168 -3.94 -11.39 2.82
N PHE A 169 -3.23 -10.39 2.33
CA PHE A 169 -3.81 -9.14 1.86
C PHE A 169 -4.23 -9.25 0.39
N GLY A 170 -5.54 -9.37 0.15
CA GLY A 170 -6.09 -9.67 -1.17
C GLY A 170 -5.80 -11.12 -1.60
N ALA A 171 -6.21 -11.49 -2.80
CA ALA A 171 -6.00 -12.85 -3.32
C ALA A 171 -4.53 -13.13 -3.68
N THR A 172 -3.85 -12.14 -4.29
CA THR A 172 -2.46 -12.23 -4.75
C THR A 172 -1.65 -10.96 -4.46
N SER A 173 -2.33 -9.85 -4.19
CA SER A 173 -1.73 -8.51 -4.06
C SER A 173 -0.60 -8.46 -3.05
N GLY A 174 -0.79 -9.08 -1.87
CA GLY A 174 0.23 -9.08 -0.82
C GLY A 174 1.55 -9.72 -1.27
N GLY A 175 1.49 -10.81 -2.02
CA GLY A 175 2.68 -11.46 -2.58
C GLY A 175 3.43 -10.55 -3.56
N TYR A 176 2.70 -9.87 -4.46
CA TYR A 176 3.30 -8.96 -5.43
C TYR A 176 3.82 -7.66 -4.78
N VAL A 177 3.16 -7.15 -3.75
CA VAL A 177 3.69 -6.04 -2.94
C VAL A 177 5.01 -6.45 -2.29
N MET A 178 5.11 -7.64 -1.69
CA MET A 178 6.36 -8.15 -1.11
C MET A 178 7.47 -8.30 -2.17
N GLU A 179 7.13 -8.75 -3.39
CA GLU A 179 8.08 -8.79 -4.49
C GLU A 179 8.62 -7.38 -4.83
N GLY A 180 7.75 -6.37 -4.86
CA GLY A 180 8.15 -4.98 -5.03
C GLY A 180 9.10 -4.49 -3.94
N VAL A 181 8.81 -4.82 -2.68
CA VAL A 181 9.69 -4.54 -1.54
C VAL A 181 11.07 -5.18 -1.76
N ARG A 182 11.11 -6.46 -2.13
CA ARG A 182 12.37 -7.19 -2.42
C ARG A 182 13.20 -6.50 -3.51
N LEU A 183 12.57 -6.12 -4.61
CA LEU A 183 13.23 -5.48 -5.74
C LEU A 183 13.82 -4.12 -5.34
N ALA A 184 13.07 -3.31 -4.60
CA ALA A 184 13.53 -2.02 -4.12
C ALA A 184 14.71 -2.16 -3.13
N LEU A 185 14.63 -3.10 -2.19
CA LEU A 185 15.73 -3.41 -1.27
C LEU A 185 16.99 -3.81 -2.02
N ASN A 186 16.88 -4.72 -3.00
CA ASN A 186 18.01 -5.13 -3.82
C ASN A 186 18.60 -3.98 -4.63
N THR A 187 17.77 -3.03 -5.08
CA THR A 187 18.24 -1.85 -5.81
C THR A 187 19.00 -0.90 -4.89
N ALA A 188 18.41 -0.58 -3.73
CA ALA A 188 19.00 0.37 -2.78
C ALA A 188 20.31 -0.14 -2.17
N PHE A 189 20.36 -1.42 -1.77
CA PHE A 189 21.56 -1.98 -1.13
C PHE A 189 22.65 -2.45 -2.10
N LYS A 190 22.38 -2.60 -3.41
CA LYS A 190 23.42 -2.83 -4.41
C LYS A 190 24.17 -1.56 -4.80
N SER A 191 23.62 -0.40 -4.46
CA SER A 191 24.19 0.91 -4.82
C SER A 191 25.20 1.43 -3.78
N GLU A 192 25.38 0.75 -2.65
CA GLU A 192 26.46 1.05 -1.71
C GLU A 192 27.72 0.33 -2.19
N PRO A 193 28.77 1.05 -2.65
CA PRO A 193 30.08 0.43 -2.91
C PRO A 193 30.66 -0.04 -1.57
N VAL A 194 31.09 -1.29 -1.52
CA VAL A 194 31.88 -1.88 -0.43
C VAL A 194 33.22 -1.16 -0.30
#